data_673d82d9e3c24ef97f6ec3dafa4cbd6d
#
_entry.id   673d82d9e3c24ef97f6ec3dafa4cbd6d
#
_cell.length_a   1.000
_cell.length_b   1.000
_cell.length_c   1.000
_cell.angle_alpha   90.00
_cell.angle_beta   90.00
_cell.angle_gamma   90.00
#
_symmetry.space_group_name_H-M   'P 1'
#
loop_
_entity.id
_entity.type
_entity.pdbx_description
1 polymer ?
#
loop_
_entity_poly.entity_id
_entity_poly.type
_entity_poly.pdbx_seq_one_letter_code
_entity_poly.pdbx_strand_id
1 'polypeptide(L)'
;MRLEKRRLADLKPAAYNPRKALKPGDEEYEKLAASIEKHGYIDPIVVNEDGTIIGGHQRRTVMMDLGYEEADVIIVSLPDKNDEIAANIALNQITGEFEKDALMGLLIQLEGSGYDTMAAGFNSHDLSELFAQVDLTQEANDDNYDIEKAEKEAEETEPITQRGDIWQLGEHRLLCGDASDFSDVGILMAGSEADLIITDPPYNVDYEAKDKALEKSYKRNTTRTLNDIQNDHMAEDDFYNFLLQVFSNYCDVARKGAAVYVFHADSEGLTFRKAFDAAGYKLSQVLIWEKNQFVIGRQDYHWRHEPILYGWKEGAGHYFIDDRSQDTVFIEDDVDFKAMKKDDLIAYIERIREALTARTSVQYEKKPARSDMHPTMKPVALVGRLMANSSRRGDLVADFFGGS
;
A
#
# COMPACT_ATOMS: atom_id res chain seq x y z
N MET A 1 -40.50 8.27 7.11
CA MET A 1 -39.97 9.53 7.65
C MET A 1 -41.09 10.28 8.31
N ARG A 2 -40.94 10.67 9.57
CA ARG A 2 -41.95 11.44 10.34
C ARG A 2 -41.24 12.39 11.30
N LEU A 3 -41.90 13.51 11.61
CA LEU A 3 -41.43 14.46 12.61
C LEU A 3 -42.06 14.11 13.96
N GLU A 4 -41.26 14.05 15.03
CA GLU A 4 -41.74 13.68 16.38
C GLU A 4 -40.92 14.43 17.43
N LYS A 5 -41.56 14.88 18.50
CA LYS A 5 -40.90 15.51 19.64
C LYS A 5 -40.29 14.44 20.54
N ARG A 6 -38.98 14.55 20.80
CA ARG A 6 -38.18 13.62 21.62
C ARG A 6 -37.35 14.35 22.66
N ARG A 7 -37.14 13.71 23.80
CA ARG A 7 -36.18 14.21 24.79
C ARG A 7 -34.77 14.01 24.27
N LEU A 8 -33.93 15.06 24.32
CA LEU A 8 -32.57 15.01 23.86
C LEU A 8 -31.71 13.99 24.62
N ALA A 9 -32.02 13.77 25.91
CA ALA A 9 -31.35 12.78 26.74
C ALA A 9 -31.57 11.33 26.27
N ASP A 10 -32.73 11.04 25.63
CA ASP A 10 -33.11 9.70 25.19
C ASP A 10 -32.51 9.36 23.79
N LEU A 11 -31.95 10.34 23.07
CA LEU A 11 -31.30 10.14 21.79
C LEU A 11 -29.92 9.51 21.97
N LYS A 12 -29.63 8.45 21.23
CA LYS A 12 -28.43 7.68 21.35
C LYS A 12 -27.38 8.18 20.32
N PRO A 13 -26.25 8.74 20.75
CA PRO A 13 -25.15 9.02 19.79
C PRO A 13 -24.69 7.74 19.09
N ALA A 14 -24.52 7.78 17.77
CA ALA A 14 -23.98 6.66 17.03
C ALA A 14 -22.51 6.43 17.41
N ALA A 15 -22.17 5.22 17.85
CA ALA A 15 -20.82 4.88 18.26
C ALA A 15 -19.80 4.97 17.10
N TYR A 16 -20.29 4.84 15.89
CA TYR A 16 -19.50 4.92 14.64
C TYR A 16 -19.46 6.34 14.04
N ASN A 17 -20.04 7.37 14.71
CA ASN A 17 -20.05 8.73 14.15
C ASN A 17 -18.61 9.26 13.94
N PRO A 18 -18.18 9.57 12.70
CA PRO A 18 -16.81 9.96 12.40
C PRO A 18 -16.53 11.46 12.68
N ARG A 19 -17.53 12.21 13.16
CA ARG A 19 -17.37 13.64 13.43
C ARG A 19 -16.71 13.90 14.77
N LYS A 20 -15.81 14.89 14.77
CA LYS A 20 -15.19 15.41 15.97
C LYS A 20 -16.24 15.95 16.94
N ALA A 21 -16.13 15.57 18.21
CA ALA A 21 -16.99 16.11 19.27
C ALA A 21 -16.62 17.56 19.55
N LEU A 22 -17.58 18.48 19.47
CA LEU A 22 -17.39 19.89 19.82
C LEU A 22 -17.43 20.09 21.33
N LYS A 23 -16.64 21.05 21.80
CA LYS A 23 -16.58 21.46 23.19
C LYS A 23 -16.79 22.98 23.30
N PRO A 24 -17.35 23.48 24.43
CA PRO A 24 -17.37 24.92 24.70
C PRO A 24 -16.00 25.54 24.56
N GLY A 25 -15.88 26.61 23.78
CA GLY A 25 -14.62 27.28 23.42
C GLY A 25 -14.08 26.91 22.04
N ASP A 26 -14.56 25.86 21.40
CA ASP A 26 -14.27 25.59 20.00
C ASP A 26 -15.01 26.60 19.11
N GLU A 27 -14.37 27.12 18.07
CA GLU A 27 -14.98 28.14 17.18
C GLU A 27 -16.29 27.66 16.55
N GLU A 28 -16.35 26.39 16.14
CA GLU A 28 -17.55 25.78 15.58
C GLU A 28 -18.67 25.62 16.61
N TYR A 29 -18.31 25.31 17.88
CA TYR A 29 -19.27 25.25 18.97
C TYR A 29 -19.92 26.62 19.18
N GLU A 30 -19.12 27.68 19.29
CA GLU A 30 -19.63 29.04 19.53
C GLU A 30 -20.50 29.56 18.38
N LYS A 31 -20.10 29.26 17.13
CA LYS A 31 -20.91 29.58 15.95
C LYS A 31 -22.27 28.85 15.98
N LEU A 32 -22.29 27.58 16.32
CA LEU A 32 -23.50 26.76 16.38
C LEU A 32 -24.41 27.20 17.53
N ALA A 33 -23.84 27.49 18.71
CA ALA A 33 -24.58 28.01 19.85
C ALA A 33 -25.23 29.36 19.55
N ALA A 34 -24.46 30.32 19.00
CA ALA A 34 -24.98 31.62 18.60
C ALA A 34 -26.07 31.52 17.52
N SER A 35 -25.94 30.57 16.60
CA SER A 35 -26.97 30.31 15.58
C SER A 35 -28.29 29.81 16.21
N ILE A 36 -28.17 28.83 17.12
CA ILE A 36 -29.34 28.26 17.81
C ILE A 36 -30.02 29.30 18.69
N GLU A 37 -29.26 30.10 19.42
CA GLU A 37 -29.82 31.19 20.26
C GLU A 37 -30.53 32.25 19.43
N LYS A 38 -29.96 32.64 18.28
CA LYS A 38 -30.49 33.73 17.45
C LYS A 38 -31.63 33.32 16.55
N HIS A 39 -31.54 32.14 15.95
CA HIS A 39 -32.49 31.70 14.91
C HIS A 39 -33.39 30.55 15.37
N GLY A 40 -33.14 29.99 16.55
CA GLY A 40 -33.80 28.79 17.03
C GLY A 40 -33.32 27.50 16.35
N TYR A 41 -33.92 26.41 16.66
CA TYR A 41 -33.64 25.07 16.14
C TYR A 41 -34.32 24.88 14.77
N ILE A 42 -33.65 25.25 13.70
CA ILE A 42 -34.18 25.23 12.31
C ILE A 42 -33.72 24.02 11.49
N ASP A 43 -32.68 23.32 11.90
CA ASP A 43 -32.17 22.15 11.22
C ASP A 43 -32.34 20.91 12.10
N PRO A 44 -33.37 20.06 11.87
CA PRO A 44 -33.72 18.99 12.77
C PRO A 44 -32.68 17.87 12.88
N ILE A 45 -32.53 17.30 14.07
CA ILE A 45 -31.77 16.08 14.32
C ILE A 45 -32.50 14.93 13.62
N VAL A 46 -31.74 14.11 12.88
CA VAL A 46 -32.25 12.91 12.21
C VAL A 46 -31.88 11.69 13.05
N VAL A 47 -32.87 10.86 13.37
CA VAL A 47 -32.70 9.66 14.18
C VAL A 47 -33.30 8.43 13.49
N ASN A 48 -32.75 7.27 13.77
CA ASN A 48 -33.37 6.00 13.39
C ASN A 48 -34.52 5.66 14.37
N GLU A 49 -35.36 4.68 14.04
CA GLU A 49 -36.50 4.26 14.86
C GLU A 49 -36.09 3.84 16.27
N ASP A 50 -34.91 3.27 16.46
CA ASP A 50 -34.36 2.87 17.77
C ASP A 50 -33.80 4.03 18.61
N GLY A 51 -33.84 5.26 18.08
CA GLY A 51 -33.36 6.48 18.71
C GLY A 51 -31.87 6.78 18.43
N THR A 52 -31.20 6.01 17.58
CA THR A 52 -29.79 6.29 17.16
C THR A 52 -29.76 7.52 16.29
N ILE A 53 -28.87 8.46 16.60
CA ILE A 53 -28.69 9.71 15.84
C ILE A 53 -27.93 9.39 14.56
N ILE A 54 -28.53 9.73 13.42
CA ILE A 54 -27.91 9.63 12.09
C ILE A 54 -27.28 10.97 11.69
N GLY A 55 -27.94 12.08 12.00
CA GLY A 55 -27.43 13.44 11.73
C GLY A 55 -27.76 14.39 12.86
N GLY A 56 -26.85 15.35 13.16
CA GLY A 56 -27.06 16.38 14.17
C GLY A 56 -26.51 16.08 15.57
N HIS A 57 -25.49 15.21 15.69
CA HIS A 57 -24.81 14.91 16.96
C HIS A 57 -24.33 16.18 17.69
N GLN A 58 -23.65 17.07 16.97
CA GLN A 58 -23.14 18.33 17.52
C GLN A 58 -24.27 19.25 17.97
N ARG A 59 -25.36 19.34 17.19
CA ARG A 59 -26.56 20.12 17.57
C ARG A 59 -27.19 19.61 18.84
N ARG A 60 -27.34 18.29 19.01
CA ARG A 60 -27.81 17.70 20.26
C ARG A 60 -26.98 18.15 21.45
N THR A 61 -25.62 18.05 21.32
CA THR A 61 -24.72 18.45 22.41
C THR A 61 -24.89 19.92 22.76
N VAL A 62 -24.80 20.81 21.78
CA VAL A 62 -24.94 22.26 22.01
C VAL A 62 -26.32 22.62 22.60
N MET A 63 -27.41 22.01 22.10
CA MET A 63 -28.76 22.25 22.63
C MET A 63 -28.89 21.81 24.08
N MET A 64 -28.31 20.65 24.45
CA MET A 64 -28.33 20.19 25.84
C MET A 64 -27.56 21.16 26.76
N ASP A 65 -26.42 21.66 26.31
CA ASP A 65 -25.60 22.63 27.04
C ASP A 65 -26.32 23.99 27.18
N LEU A 66 -27.13 24.37 26.18
CA LEU A 66 -27.99 25.56 26.22
C LEU A 66 -29.28 25.34 27.05
N GLY A 67 -29.50 24.17 27.65
CA GLY A 67 -30.62 23.87 28.53
C GLY A 67 -31.90 23.40 27.82
N TYR A 68 -31.86 23.02 26.55
CA TYR A 68 -32.99 22.40 25.88
C TYR A 68 -33.18 20.98 26.38
N GLU A 69 -34.39 20.61 26.76
CA GLU A 69 -34.72 19.24 27.20
C GLU A 69 -35.28 18.39 26.07
N GLU A 70 -36.03 19.01 25.15
CA GLU A 70 -36.70 18.34 24.03
C GLU A 70 -36.46 19.05 22.72
N ALA A 71 -36.53 18.29 21.62
CA ALA A 71 -36.49 18.82 20.26
C ALA A 71 -37.40 18.02 19.33
N ASP A 72 -37.82 18.68 18.24
CA ASP A 72 -38.47 18.01 17.12
C ASP A 72 -37.41 17.31 16.28
N VAL A 73 -37.53 15.98 16.16
CA VAL A 73 -36.55 15.14 15.42
C VAL A 73 -37.22 14.50 14.22
N ILE A 74 -36.47 14.25 13.18
CA ILE A 74 -36.90 13.49 12.01
C ILE A 74 -36.61 12.03 12.27
N ILE A 75 -37.61 11.17 12.30
CA ILE A 75 -37.44 9.72 12.42
C ILE A 75 -37.45 9.10 11.04
N VAL A 76 -36.40 8.34 10.76
CA VAL A 76 -36.24 7.50 9.56
C VAL A 76 -36.23 6.03 9.95
N SER A 77 -36.57 5.15 9.03
CA SER A 77 -36.51 3.69 9.22
C SER A 77 -35.39 3.14 8.35
N LEU A 78 -34.27 2.81 8.95
CA LEU A 78 -33.10 2.21 8.34
C LEU A 78 -32.75 0.94 9.12
N PRO A 79 -33.36 -0.20 8.76
CA PRO A 79 -33.13 -1.46 9.47
C PRO A 79 -31.77 -2.07 9.19
N ASP A 80 -31.20 -1.79 8.03
CA ASP A 80 -29.85 -2.24 7.67
C ASP A 80 -28.80 -1.29 8.28
N LYS A 81 -27.78 -1.87 8.89
CA LYS A 81 -26.74 -1.10 9.57
C LYS A 81 -25.85 -0.35 8.59
N ASN A 82 -25.61 -0.89 7.40
CA ASN A 82 -24.83 -0.23 6.37
C ASN A 82 -25.58 0.96 5.77
N ASP A 83 -26.91 0.85 5.60
CA ASP A 83 -27.75 1.99 5.20
C ASP A 83 -27.71 3.12 6.25
N GLU A 84 -27.73 2.76 7.54
CA GLU A 84 -27.66 3.73 8.65
C GLU A 84 -26.29 4.43 8.65
N ILE A 85 -25.19 3.69 8.48
CA ILE A 85 -23.82 4.23 8.41
C ILE A 85 -23.67 5.13 7.18
N ALA A 86 -24.10 4.68 6.01
CA ALA A 86 -24.02 5.46 4.76
C ALA A 86 -24.83 6.78 4.88
N ALA A 87 -26.03 6.73 5.45
CA ALA A 87 -26.85 7.92 5.69
C ALA A 87 -26.18 8.88 6.69
N ASN A 88 -25.51 8.36 7.73
CA ASN A 88 -24.74 9.19 8.67
C ASN A 88 -23.59 9.91 7.96
N ILE A 89 -22.82 9.21 7.13
CA ILE A 89 -21.72 9.79 6.38
C ILE A 89 -22.26 10.85 5.41
N ALA A 90 -23.29 10.54 4.60
CA ALA A 90 -23.86 11.46 3.62
C ALA A 90 -24.39 12.76 4.26
N LEU A 91 -25.11 12.67 5.38
CA LEU A 91 -25.63 13.83 6.09
C LEU A 91 -24.54 14.69 6.73
N ASN A 92 -23.38 14.13 7.02
CA ASN A 92 -22.27 14.83 7.65
C ASN A 92 -21.26 15.39 6.61
N GLN A 93 -21.23 14.88 5.37
CA GLN A 93 -20.32 15.33 4.32
C GLN A 93 -20.51 16.81 3.96
N ILE A 94 -21.73 17.32 4.07
CA ILE A 94 -22.09 18.68 3.63
C ILE A 94 -21.63 19.76 4.61
N THR A 95 -21.30 19.45 5.87
CA THR A 95 -21.23 20.49 6.92
C THR A 95 -20.14 20.33 7.99
N GLY A 96 -18.98 19.70 7.77
CA GLY A 96 -17.97 19.71 8.83
C GLY A 96 -16.73 18.84 8.63
N GLU A 97 -15.79 18.97 9.58
CA GLU A 97 -14.57 18.17 9.61
C GLU A 97 -14.83 16.76 10.15
N PHE A 98 -14.26 15.77 9.48
CA PHE A 98 -14.26 14.37 9.91
C PHE A 98 -12.96 14.04 10.66
N GLU A 99 -13.06 13.14 11.61
CA GLU A 99 -11.91 12.34 12.05
C GLU A 99 -11.58 11.38 10.89
N LYS A 100 -10.51 11.67 10.14
CA LYS A 100 -10.19 10.99 8.88
C LYS A 100 -10.09 9.48 9.02
N ASP A 101 -9.43 9.01 10.09
CA ASP A 101 -9.26 7.58 10.34
C ASP A 101 -10.59 6.85 10.63
N ALA A 102 -11.48 7.52 11.37
CA ALA A 102 -12.81 6.96 11.67
C ALA A 102 -13.68 6.90 10.42
N LEU A 103 -13.69 7.96 9.61
CA LEU A 103 -14.40 7.98 8.33
C LEU A 103 -13.91 6.89 7.40
N MET A 104 -12.59 6.74 7.28
CA MET A 104 -11.97 5.74 6.43
C MET A 104 -12.34 4.32 6.86
N GLY A 105 -12.29 4.03 8.17
CA GLY A 105 -12.72 2.74 8.70
C GLY A 105 -14.16 2.38 8.31
N LEU A 106 -15.06 3.35 8.30
CA LEU A 106 -16.45 3.14 7.91
C LEU A 106 -16.61 2.92 6.39
N LEU A 107 -15.88 3.68 5.57
CA LEU A 107 -15.93 3.52 4.11
C LEU A 107 -15.38 2.16 3.69
N ILE A 108 -14.30 1.68 4.32
CA ILE A 108 -13.75 0.33 4.12
C ILE A 108 -14.79 -0.74 4.51
N GLN A 109 -15.47 -0.57 5.65
CA GLN A 109 -16.51 -1.49 6.09
C GLN A 109 -17.66 -1.57 5.08
N LEU A 110 -18.11 -0.42 4.55
CA LEU A 110 -19.15 -0.35 3.52
C LEU A 110 -18.71 -1.02 2.23
N GLU A 111 -17.52 -0.71 1.73
CA GLU A 111 -16.97 -1.30 0.50
C GLU A 111 -16.77 -2.81 0.65
N GLY A 112 -16.21 -3.27 1.76
CA GLY A 112 -16.02 -4.70 2.07
C GLY A 112 -17.32 -5.49 2.23
N SER A 113 -18.44 -4.82 2.52
CA SER A 113 -19.77 -5.43 2.53
C SER A 113 -20.46 -5.41 1.16
N GLY A 114 -19.80 -4.88 0.12
CA GLY A 114 -20.36 -4.71 -1.22
C GLY A 114 -21.39 -3.57 -1.32
N TYR A 115 -21.39 -2.63 -0.37
CA TYR A 115 -22.28 -1.48 -0.36
C TYR A 115 -21.81 -0.41 -1.34
N ASP A 116 -22.73 0.19 -2.09
CA ASP A 116 -22.41 1.29 -3.00
C ASP A 116 -22.08 2.57 -2.23
N THR A 117 -20.80 2.94 -2.16
CA THR A 117 -20.31 4.12 -1.47
C THR A 117 -20.81 5.44 -2.07
N MET A 118 -21.31 5.43 -3.31
CA MET A 118 -22.03 6.58 -3.89
C MET A 118 -23.24 6.99 -3.04
N ALA A 119 -23.89 6.03 -2.38
CA ALA A 119 -25.01 6.32 -1.48
C ALA A 119 -24.56 7.03 -0.19
N ALA A 120 -23.30 6.91 0.18
CA ALA A 120 -22.66 7.67 1.26
C ALA A 120 -22.12 9.04 0.80
N GLY A 121 -22.23 9.36 -0.50
CA GLY A 121 -21.79 10.62 -1.09
C GLY A 121 -20.34 10.61 -1.58
N PHE A 122 -19.68 9.44 -1.63
CA PHE A 122 -18.28 9.31 -2.12
C PHE A 122 -18.26 8.55 -3.43
N ASN A 123 -17.72 9.17 -4.46
CA ASN A 123 -17.41 8.50 -5.72
C ASN A 123 -16.01 7.83 -5.63
N SER A 124 -15.66 7.03 -6.64
CA SER A 124 -14.37 6.33 -6.68
C SER A 124 -13.16 7.26 -6.62
N HIS A 125 -13.28 8.49 -7.13
CA HIS A 125 -12.24 9.51 -7.08
C HIS A 125 -12.07 10.06 -5.67
N ASP A 126 -13.19 10.42 -5.00
CA ASP A 126 -13.17 10.93 -3.62
C ASP A 126 -12.55 9.90 -2.66
N LEU A 127 -12.88 8.61 -2.86
CA LEU A 127 -12.29 7.51 -2.09
C LEU A 127 -10.79 7.38 -2.35
N SER A 128 -10.38 7.41 -3.61
CA SER A 128 -8.95 7.33 -3.99
C SER A 128 -8.17 8.50 -3.40
N GLU A 129 -8.71 9.72 -3.43
CA GLU A 129 -8.07 10.90 -2.85
C GLU A 129 -7.99 10.82 -1.32
N LEU A 130 -9.06 10.35 -0.67
CA LEU A 130 -9.07 10.14 0.78
C LEU A 130 -8.06 9.09 1.23
N PHE A 131 -8.00 7.96 0.53
CA PHE A 131 -7.04 6.89 0.81
C PHE A 131 -5.60 7.33 0.53
N ALA A 132 -5.34 8.03 -0.56
CA ALA A 132 -4.01 8.56 -0.88
C ALA A 132 -3.52 9.56 0.19
N GLN A 133 -4.39 10.38 0.76
CA GLN A 133 -4.01 11.33 1.83
C GLN A 133 -3.63 10.64 3.15
N VAL A 134 -4.17 9.45 3.43
CA VAL A 134 -3.87 8.71 4.67
C VAL A 134 -2.64 7.83 4.50
N ASP A 135 -2.46 7.20 3.34
CA ASP A 135 -1.27 6.40 3.06
C ASP A 135 0.01 7.25 2.99
N LEU A 136 -0.09 8.52 2.59
CA LEU A 136 1.03 9.47 2.64
C LEU A 136 1.45 9.86 4.08
N THR A 137 0.62 9.60 5.10
CA THR A 137 0.96 9.86 6.51
C THR A 137 1.51 8.64 7.24
N GLN A 138 1.30 7.44 6.70
CA GLN A 138 2.01 6.23 7.10
C GLN A 138 3.13 6.00 6.08
N GLU A 139 4.24 6.72 6.23
CA GLU A 139 5.49 6.30 5.60
C GLU A 139 5.68 4.81 5.91
N ALA A 140 5.95 3.99 4.89
CA ALA A 140 6.43 2.65 5.09
C ALA A 140 7.79 2.78 5.79
N ASN A 141 7.75 2.95 7.10
CA ASN A 141 8.94 3.06 7.92
C ASN A 141 9.59 1.69 7.93
N ASP A 142 10.87 1.68 7.62
CA ASP A 142 11.74 0.57 7.97
C ASP A 142 11.50 0.27 9.46
N ASP A 143 11.08 -0.95 9.79
CA ASP A 143 10.68 -1.36 11.14
C ASP A 143 11.86 -1.44 12.12
N ASN A 144 13.08 -1.03 11.70
CA ASN A 144 14.34 -1.18 12.42
C ASN A 144 14.64 -2.64 12.82
N TYR A 145 14.08 -3.61 12.08
CA TYR A 145 14.37 -5.02 12.27
C TYR A 145 15.85 -5.27 12.02
N ASP A 146 16.53 -5.84 13.01
CA ASP A 146 17.96 -6.15 12.94
C ASP A 146 18.16 -7.45 12.16
N ILE A 147 18.25 -7.29 10.83
CA ILE A 147 18.40 -8.40 9.88
C ILE A 147 19.70 -9.15 10.14
N GLU A 148 20.82 -8.46 10.42
CA GLU A 148 22.12 -9.11 10.67
C GLU A 148 22.07 -10.00 11.92
N LYS A 149 21.33 -9.60 12.94
CA LYS A 149 21.13 -10.39 14.15
C LYS A 149 20.27 -11.60 13.86
N ALA A 150 19.16 -11.43 13.12
CA ALA A 150 18.26 -12.52 12.77
C ALA A 150 18.94 -13.57 11.88
N GLU A 151 19.77 -13.14 10.93
CA GLU A 151 20.54 -14.00 10.05
C GLU A 151 21.55 -14.85 10.86
N LYS A 152 22.28 -14.25 11.79
CA LYS A 152 23.21 -14.98 12.68
C LYS A 152 22.48 -16.00 13.55
N GLU A 153 21.32 -15.62 14.10
CA GLU A 153 20.49 -16.54 14.89
C GLU A 153 19.96 -17.70 14.03
N ALA A 154 19.62 -17.44 12.76
CA ALA A 154 19.21 -18.46 11.81
C ALA A 154 20.34 -19.42 11.41
N GLU A 155 21.58 -18.92 11.23
CA GLU A 155 22.75 -19.76 10.95
C GLU A 155 23.13 -20.70 12.13
N GLU A 156 22.89 -20.25 13.38
CA GLU A 156 23.18 -21.02 14.59
C GLU A 156 22.07 -22.04 14.92
N THR A 157 20.92 -21.99 14.22
CA THR A 157 19.74 -22.81 14.52
C THR A 157 19.46 -23.79 13.38
N GLU A 158 19.18 -25.07 13.69
CA GLU A 158 18.77 -26.03 12.66
C GLU A 158 17.42 -25.55 12.01
N PRO A 159 17.31 -25.54 10.66
CA PRO A 159 16.08 -25.16 9.97
C PRO A 159 14.92 -26.09 10.40
N ILE A 160 13.85 -25.49 10.89
CA ILE A 160 12.62 -26.20 11.26
C ILE A 160 11.66 -26.32 10.07
N THR A 161 11.71 -25.41 9.13
CA THR A 161 10.84 -25.35 7.95
C THR A 161 11.26 -26.40 6.92
N GLN A 162 10.27 -27.16 6.42
CA GLN A 162 10.45 -28.17 5.39
C GLN A 162 9.63 -27.81 4.14
N ARG A 163 10.02 -28.34 2.99
CA ARG A 163 9.25 -28.15 1.75
C ARG A 163 7.80 -28.63 1.93
N GLY A 164 6.86 -27.78 1.61
CA GLY A 164 5.41 -27.99 1.77
C GLY A 164 4.84 -27.37 3.05
N ASP A 165 5.68 -26.89 3.98
CA ASP A 165 5.18 -26.22 5.19
C ASP A 165 4.55 -24.88 4.86
N ILE A 166 3.41 -24.61 5.51
CA ILE A 166 2.69 -23.34 5.41
C ILE A 166 2.72 -22.66 6.77
N TRP A 167 3.25 -21.45 6.80
CA TRP A 167 3.23 -20.59 7.96
C TRP A 167 2.10 -19.58 7.87
N GLN A 168 1.34 -19.45 8.95
CA GLN A 168 0.29 -18.44 9.08
C GLN A 168 0.82 -17.28 9.92
N LEU A 169 0.95 -16.09 9.32
CA LEU A 169 1.49 -14.88 9.92
C LEU A 169 0.37 -13.83 10.03
N GLY A 170 -0.46 -13.95 11.07
CA GLY A 170 -1.70 -13.17 11.14
C GLY A 170 -2.67 -13.59 10.02
N GLU A 171 -2.99 -12.68 9.12
CA GLU A 171 -3.81 -12.95 7.93
C GLU A 171 -2.98 -13.40 6.72
N HIS A 172 -1.65 -13.25 6.79
CA HIS A 172 -0.73 -13.59 5.71
C HIS A 172 -0.33 -15.07 5.73
N ARG A 173 0.05 -15.58 4.56
CA ARG A 173 0.50 -16.97 4.40
C ARG A 173 1.87 -16.99 3.74
N LEU A 174 2.74 -17.87 4.22
CA LEU A 174 4.04 -18.14 3.63
C LEU A 174 4.17 -19.65 3.40
N LEU A 175 4.53 -20.06 2.19
CA LEU A 175 4.76 -21.45 1.83
C LEU A 175 6.24 -21.69 1.53
N CYS A 176 6.83 -22.70 2.09
CA CYS A 176 8.12 -23.23 1.65
C CYS A 176 7.90 -24.15 0.46
N GLY A 177 7.94 -23.59 -0.76
CA GLY A 177 7.58 -24.27 -2.00
C GLY A 177 8.44 -23.86 -3.19
N ASP A 178 7.95 -24.19 -4.38
CA ASP A 178 8.58 -23.88 -5.66
C ASP A 178 7.62 -23.09 -6.54
N ALA A 179 7.98 -21.86 -6.91
CA ALA A 179 7.17 -20.98 -7.73
C ALA A 179 6.90 -21.53 -9.15
N SER A 180 7.75 -22.45 -9.63
CA SER A 180 7.54 -23.14 -10.90
C SER A 180 6.56 -24.32 -10.80
N ASP A 181 6.25 -24.81 -9.58
CA ASP A 181 5.27 -25.86 -9.35
C ASP A 181 3.87 -25.26 -9.14
N PHE A 182 2.97 -25.46 -10.10
CA PHE A 182 1.59 -24.98 -10.01
C PHE A 182 0.84 -25.51 -8.78
N SER A 183 1.17 -26.71 -8.30
CA SER A 183 0.56 -27.28 -7.10
C SER A 183 0.93 -26.45 -5.86
N ASP A 184 2.20 -26.07 -5.71
CA ASP A 184 2.67 -25.26 -4.60
C ASP A 184 2.03 -23.85 -4.64
N VAL A 185 1.97 -23.23 -5.83
CA VAL A 185 1.28 -21.95 -6.04
C VAL A 185 -0.20 -22.04 -5.67
N GLY A 186 -0.88 -23.10 -6.10
CA GLY A 186 -2.29 -23.36 -5.77
C GLY A 186 -2.53 -23.55 -4.26
N ILE A 187 -1.61 -24.24 -3.58
CA ILE A 187 -1.66 -24.42 -2.12
C ILE A 187 -1.49 -23.07 -1.40
N LEU A 188 -0.52 -22.23 -1.81
CA LEU A 188 -0.32 -20.91 -1.24
C LEU A 188 -1.56 -20.04 -1.38
N MET A 189 -2.14 -20.00 -2.57
CA MET A 189 -3.30 -19.16 -2.91
C MET A 189 -4.61 -19.65 -2.28
N ALA A 190 -4.71 -20.94 -1.92
CA ALA A 190 -5.88 -21.55 -1.26
C ALA A 190 -7.23 -21.25 -1.95
N GLY A 191 -7.23 -21.16 -3.26
CA GLY A 191 -8.42 -20.86 -4.09
C GLY A 191 -8.76 -19.38 -4.21
N SER A 192 -7.96 -18.48 -3.68
CA SER A 192 -8.07 -17.04 -3.88
C SER A 192 -7.35 -16.62 -5.16
N GLU A 193 -7.75 -15.48 -5.74
CA GLU A 193 -7.04 -14.85 -6.86
C GLU A 193 -6.25 -13.65 -6.37
N ALA A 194 -5.05 -13.44 -6.92
CA ALA A 194 -4.24 -12.28 -6.61
C ALA A 194 -4.76 -11.03 -7.32
N ASP A 195 -4.84 -9.93 -6.61
CA ASP A 195 -5.18 -8.60 -7.12
C ASP A 195 -3.95 -7.87 -7.66
N LEU A 196 -2.79 -8.16 -7.07
CA LEU A 196 -1.50 -7.60 -7.43
C LEU A 196 -0.42 -8.66 -7.25
N ILE A 197 0.56 -8.70 -8.16
CA ILE A 197 1.77 -9.50 -8.04
C ILE A 197 2.98 -8.57 -8.05
N ILE A 198 3.85 -8.68 -7.04
CA ILE A 198 5.15 -8.02 -6.98
C ILE A 198 6.16 -9.13 -6.73
N THR A 199 7.16 -9.28 -7.61
CA THR A 199 8.03 -10.46 -7.54
C THR A 199 9.45 -10.17 -8.03
N ASP A 200 10.42 -10.87 -7.42
CA ASP A 200 11.85 -10.74 -7.67
C ASP A 200 12.49 -12.12 -7.96
N PRO A 201 12.20 -12.72 -9.14
CA PRO A 201 12.74 -14.03 -9.50
C PRO A 201 14.25 -13.99 -9.72
N PRO A 202 14.95 -15.16 -9.72
CA PRO A 202 16.37 -15.24 -10.06
C PRO A 202 16.70 -14.57 -11.40
N TYR A 203 17.84 -13.86 -11.46
CA TYR A 203 18.20 -13.06 -12.64
C TYR A 203 19.08 -13.77 -13.66
N ASN A 204 19.56 -14.97 -13.36
CA ASN A 204 20.48 -15.74 -14.20
C ASN A 204 21.80 -15.00 -14.52
N VAL A 205 22.35 -14.27 -13.53
CA VAL A 205 23.51 -13.39 -13.73
C VAL A 205 24.83 -13.90 -13.15
N ASP A 206 24.88 -15.13 -12.64
CA ASP A 206 26.08 -15.79 -12.12
C ASP A 206 26.91 -14.94 -11.14
N TYR A 207 26.32 -14.66 -9.99
CA TYR A 207 26.99 -13.88 -8.95
C TYR A 207 28.27 -14.56 -8.43
N GLU A 208 28.30 -15.90 -8.33
CA GLU A 208 29.46 -16.65 -7.83
C GLU A 208 30.71 -16.53 -8.74
N ALA A 209 30.51 -16.66 -10.06
CA ALA A 209 31.60 -16.51 -11.00
C ALA A 209 32.10 -15.06 -11.07
N LYS A 210 31.23 -14.09 -10.88
CA LYS A 210 31.57 -12.65 -10.81
C LYS A 210 32.41 -12.34 -9.59
N ASP A 211 32.09 -12.84 -8.41
CA ASP A 211 32.85 -12.59 -7.18
C ASP A 211 34.22 -13.29 -7.20
N LYS A 212 34.29 -14.57 -7.58
CA LYS A 212 35.56 -15.28 -7.75
C LYS A 212 36.51 -14.57 -8.72
N ALA A 213 35.95 -13.93 -9.73
CA ALA A 213 36.73 -13.20 -10.72
C ALA A 213 37.18 -11.83 -10.19
N LEU A 214 36.39 -11.14 -9.39
CA LEU A 214 36.75 -9.88 -8.72
C LEU A 214 37.82 -10.10 -7.64
N GLU A 215 37.72 -11.17 -6.83
CA GLU A 215 38.71 -11.57 -5.86
C GLU A 215 40.08 -11.80 -6.50
N LYS A 216 40.09 -12.48 -7.65
CA LYS A 216 41.32 -12.75 -8.39
C LYS A 216 41.94 -11.46 -8.98
N SER A 217 41.12 -10.47 -9.35
CA SER A 217 41.54 -9.20 -9.94
C SER A 217 42.10 -8.21 -8.92
N TYR A 218 41.48 -8.12 -7.75
CA TYR A 218 41.76 -7.08 -6.76
C TYR A 218 42.48 -7.58 -5.50
N LYS A 219 42.91 -8.86 -5.43
CA LYS A 219 43.58 -9.48 -4.26
C LYS A 219 42.85 -9.22 -2.92
N ARG A 220 41.56 -9.16 -2.96
CA ARG A 220 40.73 -9.02 -1.76
C ARG A 220 40.48 -10.41 -1.15
N ASN A 221 40.98 -10.66 0.05
CA ASN A 221 40.55 -11.79 0.85
C ASN A 221 39.19 -11.41 1.48
N THR A 222 38.10 -11.69 0.79
CA THR A 222 36.77 -11.69 1.41
C THR A 222 36.44 -13.11 1.84
N THR A 223 36.25 -13.31 3.13
CA THR A 223 35.73 -14.56 3.73
C THR A 223 34.21 -14.67 3.51
N ARG A 224 33.72 -14.24 2.37
CA ARG A 224 32.29 -14.21 2.06
C ARG A 224 31.96 -15.50 1.31
N THR A 225 31.26 -16.42 1.95
CA THR A 225 30.52 -17.49 1.31
C THR A 225 29.17 -16.91 0.89
N LEU A 226 29.03 -16.47 -0.37
CA LEU A 226 27.71 -16.21 -0.94
C LEU A 226 27.01 -17.55 -1.11
N ASN A 227 25.85 -17.71 -0.50
CA ASN A 227 25.01 -18.86 -0.76
C ASN A 227 24.58 -18.82 -2.22
N ASP A 228 24.72 -19.95 -2.90
CA ASP A 228 24.36 -20.12 -4.31
C ASP A 228 22.85 -19.87 -4.47
N ILE A 229 22.48 -18.88 -5.29
CA ILE A 229 21.07 -18.63 -5.59
C ILE A 229 20.61 -19.73 -6.54
N GLN A 230 19.64 -20.52 -6.12
CA GLN A 230 19.08 -21.57 -6.96
C GLN A 230 18.54 -20.96 -8.27
N ASN A 231 18.82 -21.65 -9.39
CA ASN A 231 18.39 -21.24 -10.73
C ASN A 231 19.05 -19.96 -11.30
N ASP A 232 20.19 -19.51 -10.77
CA ASP A 232 20.93 -18.36 -11.29
C ASP A 232 22.02 -18.71 -12.34
N HIS A 233 22.05 -19.97 -12.82
CA HIS A 233 23.01 -20.55 -13.75
C HIS A 233 22.36 -21.43 -14.83
N MET A 234 21.39 -20.93 -15.56
CA MET A 234 20.69 -21.68 -16.59
C MET A 234 21.21 -21.33 -17.99
N ALA A 235 21.13 -22.28 -18.92
CA ALA A 235 21.22 -21.95 -20.34
C ALA A 235 20.03 -21.05 -20.75
N GLU A 236 20.21 -20.21 -21.78
CA GLU A 236 19.22 -19.19 -22.18
C GLU A 236 17.82 -19.79 -22.42
N ASP A 237 17.75 -20.93 -23.13
CA ASP A 237 16.46 -21.60 -23.40
C ASP A 237 15.83 -22.19 -22.13
N ASP A 238 16.63 -22.75 -21.23
CA ASP A 238 16.14 -23.29 -19.95
C ASP A 238 15.65 -22.19 -19.04
N PHE A 239 16.35 -21.05 -18.99
CA PHE A 239 15.94 -19.89 -18.24
C PHE A 239 14.64 -19.28 -18.77
N TYR A 240 14.50 -19.18 -20.10
CA TYR A 240 13.24 -18.74 -20.70
C TYR A 240 12.09 -19.68 -20.32
N ASN A 241 12.27 -20.99 -20.39
CA ASN A 241 11.25 -21.96 -20.03
C ASN A 241 10.89 -21.89 -18.55
N PHE A 242 11.87 -21.70 -17.66
CA PHE A 242 11.64 -21.46 -16.24
C PHE A 242 10.78 -20.23 -15.99
N LEU A 243 11.16 -19.07 -16.56
CA LEU A 243 10.38 -17.84 -16.41
C LEU A 243 8.97 -17.98 -17.00
N LEU A 244 8.84 -18.62 -18.16
CA LEU A 244 7.54 -18.84 -18.78
C LEU A 244 6.63 -19.69 -17.88
N GLN A 245 7.17 -20.76 -17.27
CA GLN A 245 6.41 -21.60 -16.35
C GLN A 245 5.96 -20.82 -15.11
N VAL A 246 6.89 -20.07 -14.49
CA VAL A 246 6.63 -19.24 -13.32
C VAL A 246 5.56 -18.19 -13.63
N PHE A 247 5.72 -17.43 -14.71
CA PHE A 247 4.76 -16.38 -15.07
C PHE A 247 3.41 -16.92 -15.50
N SER A 248 3.38 -18.11 -16.11
CA SER A 248 2.12 -18.80 -16.41
C SER A 248 1.38 -19.20 -15.15
N ASN A 249 2.08 -19.76 -14.15
CA ASN A 249 1.50 -20.10 -12.85
C ASN A 249 0.90 -18.85 -12.18
N TYR A 250 1.61 -17.71 -12.23
CA TYR A 250 1.12 -16.45 -11.68
C TYR A 250 -0.10 -15.93 -12.42
N CYS A 251 -0.06 -16.02 -13.76
CA CYS A 251 -1.19 -15.61 -14.58
C CYS A 251 -2.45 -16.43 -14.27
N ASP A 252 -2.30 -17.73 -14.02
CA ASP A 252 -3.43 -18.59 -13.70
C ASP A 252 -4.12 -18.21 -12.39
N VAL A 253 -3.35 -17.80 -11.38
CA VAL A 253 -3.88 -17.40 -10.05
C VAL A 253 -4.17 -15.91 -9.90
N ALA A 254 -3.83 -15.09 -10.88
CA ALA A 254 -4.16 -13.67 -10.90
C ALA A 254 -5.57 -13.43 -11.43
N ARG A 255 -6.32 -12.50 -10.84
CA ARG A 255 -7.59 -12.04 -11.43
C ARG A 255 -7.36 -11.26 -12.73
N LYS A 256 -8.37 -11.18 -13.58
CA LYS A 256 -8.33 -10.31 -14.76
C LYS A 256 -8.14 -8.86 -14.33
N GLY A 257 -7.18 -8.17 -14.93
CA GLY A 257 -6.81 -6.81 -14.56
C GLY A 257 -5.84 -6.71 -13.38
N ALA A 258 -5.42 -7.82 -12.77
CA ALA A 258 -4.38 -7.81 -11.73
C ALA A 258 -3.08 -7.22 -12.27
N ALA A 259 -2.54 -6.21 -11.59
CA ALA A 259 -1.27 -5.59 -11.94
C ALA A 259 -0.10 -6.52 -11.56
N VAL A 260 0.99 -6.41 -12.31
CA VAL A 260 2.19 -7.23 -12.10
C VAL A 260 3.43 -6.36 -12.21
N TYR A 261 4.30 -6.45 -11.21
CA TYR A 261 5.64 -5.87 -11.20
C TYR A 261 6.67 -6.98 -11.08
N VAL A 262 7.63 -7.01 -12.01
CA VAL A 262 8.70 -8.01 -12.03
C VAL A 262 10.05 -7.32 -12.08
N PHE A 263 10.82 -7.44 -11.00
CA PHE A 263 12.20 -6.99 -10.96
C PHE A 263 13.08 -7.89 -11.81
N HIS A 264 14.09 -7.34 -12.49
CA HIS A 264 14.99 -8.14 -13.32
C HIS A 264 16.32 -7.43 -13.59
N ALA A 265 17.33 -8.18 -13.99
CA ALA A 265 18.55 -7.60 -14.53
C ALA A 265 18.32 -7.13 -15.98
N ASP A 266 18.88 -5.97 -16.34
CA ASP A 266 18.78 -5.45 -17.73
C ASP A 266 19.42 -6.39 -18.76
N SER A 267 20.50 -7.10 -18.39
CA SER A 267 21.16 -8.09 -19.24
C SER A 267 20.23 -9.19 -19.73
N GLU A 268 19.24 -9.58 -18.90
CA GLU A 268 18.25 -10.62 -19.19
C GLU A 268 16.89 -10.05 -19.63
N GLY A 269 16.80 -8.74 -19.76
CA GLY A 269 15.55 -8.03 -20.03
C GLY A 269 14.78 -8.52 -21.26
N LEU A 270 15.47 -9.06 -22.29
CA LEU A 270 14.81 -9.65 -23.46
C LEU A 270 14.09 -10.95 -23.11
N THR A 271 14.74 -11.83 -22.35
CA THR A 271 14.20 -13.13 -21.92
C THR A 271 12.98 -12.92 -21.00
N PHE A 272 13.10 -12.00 -20.04
CA PHE A 272 11.99 -11.62 -19.14
C PHE A 272 10.77 -11.10 -19.91
N ARG A 273 10.97 -10.16 -20.86
CA ARG A 273 9.85 -9.60 -21.66
C ARG A 273 9.17 -10.65 -22.52
N LYS A 274 9.95 -11.55 -23.16
CA LYS A 274 9.40 -12.65 -23.97
C LYS A 274 8.54 -13.60 -23.11
N ALA A 275 9.03 -14.00 -21.95
CA ALA A 275 8.32 -14.87 -21.02
C ALA A 275 7.07 -14.20 -20.48
N PHE A 276 7.13 -12.91 -20.12
CA PHE A 276 6.03 -12.12 -19.62
C PHE A 276 4.87 -12.02 -20.63
N ASP A 277 5.19 -11.70 -21.88
CA ASP A 277 4.21 -11.64 -22.97
C ASP A 277 3.62 -13.02 -23.28
N ALA A 278 4.46 -14.06 -23.38
CA ALA A 278 4.04 -15.42 -23.68
C ALA A 278 3.16 -16.03 -22.56
N ALA A 279 3.32 -15.60 -21.30
CA ALA A 279 2.48 -16.03 -20.20
C ALA A 279 1.09 -15.37 -20.19
N GLY A 280 0.81 -14.40 -21.08
CA GLY A 280 -0.49 -13.76 -21.23
C GLY A 280 -0.65 -12.44 -20.48
N TYR A 281 0.44 -11.81 -20.08
CA TYR A 281 0.43 -10.47 -19.52
C TYR A 281 0.61 -9.40 -20.61
N LYS A 282 -0.09 -8.29 -20.46
CA LYS A 282 0.14 -7.09 -21.25
C LYS A 282 1.26 -6.26 -20.63
N LEU A 283 2.42 -6.22 -21.26
CA LEU A 283 3.49 -5.30 -20.86
C LEU A 283 3.05 -3.86 -21.18
N SER A 284 3.03 -3.00 -20.16
CA SER A 284 2.69 -1.59 -20.29
C SER A 284 3.92 -0.69 -20.34
N GLN A 285 4.76 -0.80 -19.32
CA GLN A 285 5.95 0.06 -19.15
C GLN A 285 7.08 -0.71 -18.51
N VAL A 286 8.30 -0.16 -18.62
CA VAL A 286 9.44 -0.55 -17.80
C VAL A 286 9.75 0.61 -16.90
N LEU A 287 9.72 0.35 -15.59
CA LEU A 287 10.08 1.30 -14.56
C LEU A 287 11.56 1.10 -14.24
N ILE A 288 12.21 2.14 -13.77
CA ILE A 288 13.62 2.13 -13.41
C ILE A 288 13.76 2.48 -11.93
N TRP A 289 14.27 1.56 -11.16
CA TRP A 289 14.72 1.86 -9.80
C TRP A 289 16.20 2.29 -9.88
N GLU A 290 16.47 3.56 -9.61
CA GLU A 290 17.82 4.10 -9.53
C GLU A 290 18.36 3.92 -8.11
N LYS A 291 19.46 3.19 -7.98
CA LYS A 291 20.14 2.93 -6.71
C LYS A 291 21.01 4.12 -6.30
N ASN A 292 21.20 4.33 -5.00
CA ASN A 292 22.09 5.35 -4.46
C ASN A 292 23.57 5.14 -4.85
N GLN A 293 23.99 3.89 -5.08
CA GLN A 293 25.35 3.52 -5.45
C GLN A 293 25.35 2.61 -6.68
N PHE A 294 26.37 2.77 -7.51
CA PHE A 294 26.58 1.87 -8.65
C PHE A 294 27.25 0.56 -8.19
N VAL A 295 26.98 -0.51 -8.91
CA VAL A 295 27.61 -1.81 -8.72
C VAL A 295 28.88 -1.88 -9.59
N ILE A 296 30.03 -2.07 -8.97
CA ILE A 296 31.30 -2.23 -9.69
C ILE A 296 31.25 -3.52 -10.51
N GLY A 297 31.47 -3.41 -11.82
CA GLY A 297 31.49 -4.52 -12.76
C GLY A 297 32.64 -4.37 -13.74
N ARG A 298 32.75 -5.30 -14.73
CA ARG A 298 33.75 -5.28 -15.80
C ARG A 298 33.32 -4.52 -17.04
N GLN A 299 32.09 -4.02 -17.06
CA GLN A 299 31.50 -3.24 -18.12
C GLN A 299 32.12 -1.84 -18.17
N ASP A 300 32.08 -1.18 -19.34
CA ASP A 300 32.53 0.19 -19.51
C ASP A 300 31.72 1.17 -18.64
N TYR A 301 30.43 0.89 -18.45
CA TYR A 301 29.55 1.64 -17.56
C TYR A 301 29.08 0.75 -16.41
N HIS A 302 29.10 1.27 -15.21
CA HIS A 302 28.61 0.57 -14.01
C HIS A 302 27.11 0.71 -13.86
N TRP A 303 26.44 -0.41 -13.55
CA TRP A 303 25.00 -0.43 -13.31
C TRP A 303 24.65 0.34 -12.06
N ARG A 304 23.74 1.30 -12.18
CA ARG A 304 23.20 2.08 -11.08
C ARG A 304 21.69 1.95 -10.97
N HIS A 305 21.09 1.07 -11.72
CA HIS A 305 19.64 0.89 -11.74
C HIS A 305 19.27 -0.58 -11.87
N GLU A 306 18.02 -0.85 -11.51
CA GLU A 306 17.31 -2.09 -11.84
C GLU A 306 16.01 -1.77 -12.58
N PRO A 307 15.73 -2.44 -13.71
CA PRO A 307 14.48 -2.31 -14.40
C PRO A 307 13.40 -3.18 -13.74
N ILE A 308 12.13 -2.72 -13.83
CA ILE A 308 10.95 -3.40 -13.33
C ILE A 308 9.94 -3.46 -14.47
N LEU A 309 9.53 -4.66 -14.91
CA LEU A 309 8.43 -4.80 -15.84
C LEU A 309 7.13 -4.45 -15.12
N TYR A 310 6.33 -3.59 -15.71
CA TYR A 310 5.00 -3.25 -15.25
C TYR A 310 3.96 -3.56 -16.32
N GLY A 311 2.94 -4.31 -15.92
CA GLY A 311 1.84 -4.69 -16.79
C GLY A 311 0.67 -5.28 -15.99
N TRP A 312 -0.23 -5.97 -16.66
CA TRP A 312 -1.39 -6.60 -16.03
C TRP A 312 -1.90 -7.79 -16.85
N LYS A 313 -2.65 -8.69 -16.18
CA LYS A 313 -3.38 -9.75 -16.85
C LYS A 313 -4.52 -9.18 -17.70
N GLU A 314 -4.59 -9.54 -18.97
CA GLU A 314 -5.64 -9.06 -19.86
C GLU A 314 -7.04 -9.56 -19.46
N GLY A 315 -8.07 -8.86 -19.93
CA GLY A 315 -9.47 -9.28 -19.82
C GLY A 315 -10.34 -8.42 -18.90
N ALA A 316 -9.74 -7.48 -18.15
CA ALA A 316 -10.43 -6.43 -17.39
C ALA A 316 -9.55 -5.17 -17.27
N GLY A 317 -10.14 -4.05 -16.82
CA GLY A 317 -9.37 -2.86 -16.44
C GLY A 317 -8.49 -3.16 -15.22
N HIS A 318 -7.24 -2.71 -15.25
CA HIS A 318 -6.37 -2.73 -14.08
C HIS A 318 -6.67 -1.55 -13.15
N TYR A 319 -6.43 -1.74 -11.86
CA TYR A 319 -6.45 -0.64 -10.91
C TYR A 319 -5.09 0.07 -10.92
N PHE A 320 -5.13 1.39 -10.92
CA PHE A 320 -4.01 2.28 -10.63
C PHE A 320 -4.57 3.52 -9.94
N ILE A 321 -3.85 4.06 -8.96
CA ILE A 321 -4.29 5.29 -8.29
C ILE A 321 -4.49 6.41 -9.32
N ASP A 322 -5.39 7.34 -9.04
CA ASP A 322 -5.66 8.48 -9.95
C ASP A 322 -4.63 9.61 -9.78
N ASP A 323 -3.37 9.22 -9.64
CA ASP A 323 -2.22 10.12 -9.65
C ASP A 323 -1.45 9.97 -10.96
N ARG A 324 -1.60 10.96 -11.86
CA ARG A 324 -0.92 11.02 -13.16
C ARG A 324 0.42 11.77 -13.12
N SER A 325 0.89 12.16 -11.94
CA SER A 325 2.16 12.86 -11.76
C SER A 325 3.37 11.93 -11.64
N GLN A 326 3.16 10.62 -11.46
CA GLN A 326 4.24 9.65 -11.30
C GLN A 326 4.94 9.36 -12.62
N ASP A 327 6.27 9.31 -12.58
CA ASP A 327 7.11 8.94 -13.71
C ASP A 327 7.63 7.49 -13.57
N THR A 328 8.45 7.06 -14.55
CA THR A 328 8.97 5.69 -14.62
C THR A 328 10.33 5.51 -13.94
N VAL A 329 10.85 6.54 -13.26
CA VAL A 329 12.16 6.48 -12.60
C VAL A 329 12.01 6.67 -11.10
N PHE A 330 12.34 5.66 -10.32
CA PHE A 330 12.40 5.71 -8.87
C PHE A 330 13.85 5.93 -8.43
N ILE A 331 14.12 7.04 -7.75
CA ILE A 331 15.47 7.41 -7.32
C ILE A 331 15.61 7.10 -5.82
N GLU A 332 16.67 6.36 -5.49
CA GLU A 332 17.11 6.12 -4.14
C GLU A 332 18.15 7.17 -3.75
N ASP A 333 17.84 8.06 -2.81
CA ASP A 333 18.76 9.12 -2.37
C ASP A 333 19.25 8.84 -0.93
N ASP A 334 20.55 8.68 -0.77
CA ASP A 334 21.22 8.50 0.52
C ASP A 334 21.74 9.86 1.02
N VAL A 335 20.82 10.71 1.47
CA VAL A 335 21.19 12.04 1.96
C VAL A 335 21.41 12.02 3.46
N ASP A 336 22.67 12.03 3.88
CA ASP A 336 23.00 12.27 5.30
C ASP A 336 22.84 13.76 5.65
N PHE A 337 21.63 14.13 6.06
CA PHE A 337 21.30 15.50 6.49
C PHE A 337 22.17 15.99 7.65
N LYS A 338 22.73 15.10 8.48
CA LYS A 338 23.59 15.47 9.61
C LYS A 338 25.00 15.86 9.18
N ALA A 339 25.46 15.33 8.04
CA ALA A 339 26.76 15.65 7.46
C ALA A 339 26.70 16.86 6.51
N MET A 340 25.50 17.29 6.08
CA MET A 340 25.33 18.43 5.19
C MET A 340 25.68 19.76 5.86
N LYS A 341 26.40 20.62 5.13
CA LYS A 341 26.56 22.01 5.53
C LYS A 341 25.22 22.75 5.38
N LYS A 342 25.04 23.79 6.16
CA LYS A 342 23.78 24.56 6.19
C LYS A 342 23.34 25.07 4.81
N ASP A 343 24.29 25.51 3.98
CA ASP A 343 23.98 26.04 2.65
C ASP A 343 23.57 24.93 1.69
N ASP A 344 24.21 23.78 1.77
CA ASP A 344 23.87 22.58 0.98
C ASP A 344 22.49 22.02 1.40
N LEU A 345 22.17 22.06 2.71
CA LEU A 345 20.87 21.68 3.23
C LEU A 345 19.76 22.63 2.75
N ILE A 346 20.03 23.94 2.74
CA ILE A 346 19.07 24.93 2.20
C ILE A 346 18.83 24.70 0.71
N ALA A 347 19.89 24.51 -0.08
CA ALA A 347 19.75 24.22 -1.50
C ALA A 347 18.99 22.90 -1.77
N TYR A 348 19.21 21.89 -0.93
CA TYR A 348 18.47 20.64 -1.00
C TYR A 348 16.98 20.82 -0.66
N ILE A 349 16.65 21.56 0.39
CA ILE A 349 15.27 21.89 0.76
C ILE A 349 14.59 22.72 -0.33
N GLU A 350 15.29 23.67 -0.94
CA GLU A 350 14.75 24.46 -2.06
C GLU A 350 14.47 23.56 -3.27
N ARG A 351 15.36 22.63 -3.60
CA ARG A 351 15.17 21.65 -4.68
C ARG A 351 13.97 20.73 -4.41
N ILE A 352 13.80 20.24 -3.18
CA ILE A 352 12.59 19.46 -2.81
C ILE A 352 11.33 20.33 -2.92
N ARG A 353 11.38 21.57 -2.44
CA ARG A 353 10.25 22.49 -2.52
C ARG A 353 9.88 22.78 -3.98
N GLU A 354 10.85 22.95 -4.86
CA GLU A 354 10.64 23.11 -6.30
C GLU A 354 10.06 21.84 -6.91
N ALA A 355 10.57 20.66 -6.56
CA ALA A 355 10.05 19.37 -7.01
C ALA A 355 8.61 19.14 -6.55
N LEU A 356 8.29 19.44 -5.29
CA LEU A 356 6.93 19.37 -4.74
C LEU A 356 5.99 20.37 -5.40
N THR A 357 6.46 21.60 -5.71
CA THR A 357 5.65 22.60 -6.43
C THR A 357 5.49 22.30 -7.90
N ALA A 358 6.49 21.67 -8.54
CA ALA A 358 6.42 21.20 -9.92
C ALA A 358 5.61 19.90 -10.08
N ARG A 359 5.15 19.30 -8.96
CA ARG A 359 4.45 18.00 -8.91
C ARG A 359 5.15 16.90 -9.71
N THR A 360 6.48 16.90 -9.71
CA THR A 360 7.25 15.77 -10.24
C THR A 360 7.40 14.73 -9.15
N SER A 361 6.96 13.49 -9.43
CA SER A 361 6.98 12.36 -8.51
C SER A 361 8.36 11.73 -8.36
N VAL A 362 9.39 12.54 -8.13
CA VAL A 362 10.68 12.04 -7.71
C VAL A 362 10.62 11.86 -6.18
N GLN A 363 10.38 10.64 -5.75
CA GLN A 363 10.44 10.29 -4.33
C GLN A 363 11.80 9.70 -4.02
N TYR A 364 12.37 10.13 -2.89
CA TYR A 364 13.69 9.72 -2.42
C TYR A 364 13.54 8.70 -1.31
N GLU A 365 14.05 7.48 -1.49
CA GLU A 365 13.93 6.40 -0.53
C GLU A 365 15.30 5.92 -0.05
N LYS A 366 15.45 5.67 1.26
CA LYS A 366 16.70 5.15 1.82
C LYS A 366 16.75 3.63 1.68
N LYS A 367 17.91 3.13 1.24
CA LYS A 367 18.22 1.70 1.33
C LYS A 367 18.44 1.31 2.78
N PRO A 368 17.96 0.12 3.23
CA PRO A 368 18.33 -0.44 4.51
C PRO A 368 19.85 -0.49 4.66
N ALA A 369 20.35 -0.30 5.89
CA ALA A 369 21.76 -0.44 6.18
C ALA A 369 22.25 -1.79 5.66
N ARG A 370 23.42 -1.77 5.00
CA ARG A 370 24.06 -2.84 4.25
C ARG A 370 23.88 -4.22 4.91
N SER A 371 23.02 -5.08 4.35
CA SER A 371 23.02 -6.50 4.65
C SER A 371 24.19 -7.14 3.91
N ASP A 372 25.08 -7.78 4.64
CA ASP A 372 26.22 -8.49 4.03
C ASP A 372 25.82 -9.85 3.44
N MET A 373 24.61 -10.34 3.71
CA MET A 373 24.14 -11.67 3.30
C MET A 373 23.16 -11.68 2.10
N HIS A 374 22.45 -10.58 1.83
CA HIS A 374 21.54 -10.53 0.66
C HIS A 374 21.77 -9.28 -0.20
N PRO A 375 22.54 -9.39 -1.29
CA PRO A 375 22.91 -8.25 -2.14
C PRO A 375 21.74 -7.69 -2.95
N THR A 376 20.59 -8.39 -2.97
CA THR A 376 19.44 -8.10 -3.84
C THR A 376 18.16 -7.66 -3.11
N MET A 377 18.25 -7.39 -1.80
CA MET A 377 17.08 -6.95 -1.01
C MET A 377 16.48 -5.67 -1.57
N LYS A 378 15.15 -5.63 -1.73
CA LYS A 378 14.42 -4.46 -2.21
C LYS A 378 14.03 -3.55 -1.05
N PRO A 379 14.14 -2.21 -1.18
CA PRO A 379 13.66 -1.28 -0.17
C PRO A 379 12.17 -1.46 0.11
N VAL A 380 11.80 -1.52 1.40
CA VAL A 380 10.39 -1.64 1.84
C VAL A 380 9.54 -0.49 1.27
N ALA A 381 10.08 0.73 1.26
CA ALA A 381 9.41 1.89 0.72
C ALA A 381 9.14 1.78 -0.80
N LEU A 382 10.08 1.21 -1.58
CA LEU A 382 9.86 0.96 -3.02
C LEU A 382 8.71 -0.03 -3.24
N VAL A 383 8.73 -1.17 -2.54
CA VAL A 383 7.66 -2.18 -2.64
C VAL A 383 6.33 -1.60 -2.17
N GLY A 384 6.32 -0.89 -1.03
CA GLY A 384 5.15 -0.21 -0.48
C GLY A 384 4.51 0.77 -1.47
N ARG A 385 5.32 1.53 -2.22
CA ARG A 385 4.84 2.43 -3.28
C ARG A 385 4.16 1.67 -4.42
N LEU A 386 4.77 0.59 -4.92
CA LEU A 386 4.18 -0.23 -5.98
C LEU A 386 2.84 -0.82 -5.53
N MET A 387 2.75 -1.24 -4.26
CA MET A 387 1.50 -1.72 -3.65
C MET A 387 0.44 -0.60 -3.61
N ALA A 388 0.78 0.57 -3.08
CA ALA A 388 -0.13 1.71 -2.99
C ALA A 388 -0.66 2.15 -4.36
N ASN A 389 0.17 2.10 -5.40
CA ASN A 389 -0.20 2.48 -6.76
C ASN A 389 -1.20 1.52 -7.40
N SER A 390 -1.10 0.21 -7.13
CA SER A 390 -1.78 -0.82 -7.93
C SER A 390 -2.62 -1.80 -7.12
N SER A 391 -2.80 -1.56 -5.81
CA SER A 391 -3.72 -2.31 -4.96
C SER A 391 -4.51 -1.40 -4.03
N ARG A 392 -5.64 -1.89 -3.56
CA ARG A 392 -6.48 -1.26 -2.55
C ARG A 392 -6.31 -1.98 -1.22
N ARG A 393 -6.72 -1.34 -0.14
CA ARG A 393 -6.75 -2.00 1.15
C ARG A 393 -7.72 -3.19 1.12
N GLY A 394 -7.23 -4.36 1.54
CA GLY A 394 -7.96 -5.62 1.49
C GLY A 394 -7.72 -6.44 0.23
N ASP A 395 -7.04 -5.90 -0.79
CA ASP A 395 -6.61 -6.66 -1.95
C ASP A 395 -5.55 -7.70 -1.58
N LEU A 396 -5.56 -8.82 -2.27
CA LEU A 396 -4.57 -9.88 -2.10
C LEU A 396 -3.33 -9.59 -2.95
N VAL A 397 -2.21 -9.35 -2.27
CA VAL A 397 -0.90 -9.17 -2.90
C VAL A 397 -0.08 -10.45 -2.78
N ALA A 398 0.45 -10.94 -3.89
CA ALA A 398 1.23 -12.16 -3.95
C ALA A 398 2.69 -11.85 -4.35
N ASP A 399 3.63 -12.44 -3.59
CA ASP A 399 5.04 -12.56 -3.95
C ASP A 399 5.42 -14.05 -3.88
N PHE A 400 5.87 -14.59 -5.00
CA PHE A 400 6.21 -16.01 -5.09
C PHE A 400 7.71 -16.29 -4.96
N PHE A 401 8.51 -15.25 -4.73
CA PHE A 401 9.93 -15.32 -4.44
C PHE A 401 10.30 -14.53 -3.17
N GLY A 402 9.40 -14.45 -2.21
CA GLY A 402 9.56 -13.74 -0.95
C GLY A 402 10.55 -14.41 0.02
N GLY A 403 11.72 -14.80 -0.46
CA GLY A 403 12.73 -15.54 0.31
C GLY A 403 13.80 -14.69 1.00
N SER A 404 13.71 -13.35 0.93
CA SER A 404 14.71 -12.45 1.52
C SER A 404 14.11 -11.36 2.35
#